data_cdf067d2887aebd4bded09438c3f6043
#
_entry.id   cdf067d2887aebd4bded09438c3f6043
#
_cell.length_a   1.000
_cell.length_b   1.000
_cell.length_c   1.000
_cell.angle_alpha   90.00
_cell.angle_beta   90.00
_cell.angle_gamma   90.00
#
_symmetry.space_group_name_H-M   'P 1'
#
loop_
_entity.id
_entity.type
_entity.pdbx_description
1 polymer ?
#
loop_
_entity_poly.entity_id
_entity_poly.type
_entity_poly.pdbx_seq_one_letter_code
_entity_poly.pdbx_strand_id
1 'polypeptide(L)'
;MNVTHVPVLIVGAGAGGLATSALLAKHGVESLLVEKRREVFIYPKARNLSFRSLEILRGLGLDDEVHAVADRVSDMVVKPALNSADEKLAIDIDSFFAGLDQLSPEPAVQYCPQSSLEPMLLAETRRHGNEVRYGTELCSLDQDDTGVTTVLRDLDSGESETVRADYVVAADGVHSPVRNRLGFTTSGHGALPIYVVFIYFRAPWGKFVSHLSNGDGVQVKNADVDGIFLVVKDDLGMFITTYFPGKGETAAQFTPQYCREVLTKAIGEQIDLEIIEVAAWQPYEQVADQFRCGRVFLVGDAAHTMPPFKAGGANTAIQSAHNLAWKLAAVLDGTADPVLLNTFHAERHPVGRFAARQSLTGPTAGLLHLEDDGPRLPPEEEASMFSLLVGYQYRSAAVVAGQPAPADPDAASLVEALRGQPGTRVPHAWVQRDGRQMSTLDLLGHDFTLLTAEDGAPWAQAATAASAALGVPIVVHQIGRGGDAVDRDGAWAQATGLSPGGALLVRPDDFVGWRADQLPADPEHDLRHALSAILARH
;
A
#
# COMPACT_ATOMS: atom_id res chain seq x y z
N MET A 1 -4.06 27.75 -27.84
CA MET A 1 -3.13 26.86 -27.15
C MET A 1 -3.61 25.44 -27.46
N ASN A 2 -2.71 24.55 -27.85
CA ASN A 2 -3.07 23.14 -27.98
C ASN A 2 -3.36 22.59 -26.57
N VAL A 3 -4.51 21.94 -26.41
CA VAL A 3 -4.87 21.25 -25.18
C VAL A 3 -4.52 19.78 -25.38
N THR A 4 -3.59 19.27 -24.60
CA THR A 4 -3.25 17.84 -24.58
C THR A 4 -4.34 17.10 -23.80
N HIS A 5 -4.85 15.99 -24.36
CA HIS A 5 -5.83 15.12 -23.66
C HIS A 5 -5.15 13.84 -23.19
N VAL A 6 -5.46 13.43 -21.96
CA VAL A 6 -5.02 12.15 -21.38
C VAL A 6 -6.19 11.48 -20.63
N PRO A 7 -6.32 10.16 -20.65
CA PRO A 7 -7.37 9.48 -19.88
C PRO A 7 -7.22 9.74 -18.37
N VAL A 8 -6.00 9.62 -17.83
CA VAL A 8 -5.75 9.83 -16.40
C VAL A 8 -4.51 10.71 -16.21
N LEU A 9 -4.66 11.81 -15.47
CA LEU A 9 -3.54 12.59 -14.94
C LEU A 9 -3.28 12.19 -13.49
N ILE A 10 -2.02 11.87 -13.17
CA ILE A 10 -1.58 11.54 -11.81
C ILE A 10 -0.66 12.65 -11.32
N VAL A 11 -0.92 13.18 -10.12
CA VAL A 11 -0.13 14.27 -9.52
C VAL A 11 0.64 13.73 -8.32
N GLY A 12 1.97 13.65 -8.45
CA GLY A 12 2.90 13.15 -7.44
C GLY A 12 3.46 11.75 -7.77
N ALA A 13 4.79 11.63 -7.81
CA ALA A 13 5.54 10.40 -8.10
C ALA A 13 6.11 9.74 -6.83
N GLY A 14 5.35 9.72 -5.74
CA GLY A 14 5.63 8.84 -4.61
C GLY A 14 5.10 7.42 -4.85
N ALA A 15 5.27 6.52 -3.87
CA ALA A 15 4.84 5.12 -3.98
C ALA A 15 3.38 4.95 -4.45
N GLY A 16 2.45 5.78 -3.94
CA GLY A 16 1.04 5.71 -4.35
C GLY A 16 0.79 6.14 -5.80
N GLY A 17 1.42 7.22 -6.25
CA GLY A 17 1.26 7.71 -7.63
C GLY A 17 1.91 6.79 -8.65
N LEU A 18 3.13 6.35 -8.40
CA LEU A 18 3.84 5.39 -9.26
C LEU A 18 3.11 4.04 -9.32
N ALA A 19 2.65 3.51 -8.17
CA ALA A 19 1.84 2.29 -8.15
C ALA A 19 0.53 2.47 -8.94
N THR A 20 -0.14 3.63 -8.83
CA THR A 20 -1.34 3.93 -9.62
C THR A 20 -1.03 3.88 -11.12
N SER A 21 0.05 4.53 -11.55
CA SER A 21 0.43 4.56 -12.98
C SER A 21 0.81 3.18 -13.51
N ALA A 22 1.60 2.40 -12.76
CA ALA A 22 1.97 1.04 -13.14
C ALA A 22 0.75 0.11 -13.22
N LEU A 23 -0.19 0.22 -12.27
CA LEU A 23 -1.41 -0.59 -12.26
C LEU A 23 -2.39 -0.18 -13.37
N LEU A 24 -2.52 1.10 -13.67
CA LEU A 24 -3.30 1.55 -14.84
C LEU A 24 -2.69 1.02 -16.14
N ALA A 25 -1.36 1.06 -16.26
CA ALA A 25 -0.65 0.51 -17.40
C ALA A 25 -0.90 -1.01 -17.58
N LYS A 26 -0.91 -1.77 -16.49
CA LYS A 26 -1.29 -3.20 -16.49
C LYS A 26 -2.70 -3.42 -17.05
N HIS A 27 -3.63 -2.49 -16.78
CA HIS A 27 -5.00 -2.53 -17.32
C HIS A 27 -5.13 -1.87 -18.70
N GLY A 28 -4.03 -1.50 -19.37
CA GLY A 28 -4.04 -0.88 -20.70
C GLY A 28 -4.50 0.58 -20.73
N VAL A 29 -4.51 1.27 -19.59
CA VAL A 29 -4.91 2.68 -19.50
C VAL A 29 -3.69 3.58 -19.58
N GLU A 30 -3.68 4.50 -20.54
CA GLU A 30 -2.68 5.55 -20.64
C GLU A 30 -2.82 6.55 -19.49
N SER A 31 -1.69 6.95 -18.92
CA SER A 31 -1.64 7.99 -17.90
C SER A 31 -0.44 8.92 -18.07
N LEU A 32 -0.64 10.19 -17.71
CA LEU A 32 0.43 11.16 -17.51
C LEU A 32 0.65 11.34 -16.02
N LEU A 33 1.85 11.04 -15.53
CA LEU A 33 2.25 11.31 -14.16
C LEU A 33 3.17 12.52 -14.09
N VAL A 34 2.85 13.49 -13.24
CA VAL A 34 3.66 14.71 -13.04
C VAL A 34 4.17 14.78 -11.60
N GLU A 35 5.42 15.20 -11.44
CA GLU A 35 6.08 15.34 -10.14
C GLU A 35 6.90 16.64 -10.12
N LYS A 36 6.72 17.46 -9.08
CA LYS A 36 7.44 18.73 -8.92
C LYS A 36 8.93 18.56 -8.59
N ARG A 37 9.32 17.44 -7.94
CA ARG A 37 10.75 17.13 -7.74
C ARG A 37 11.39 16.85 -9.10
N ARG A 38 12.70 17.10 -9.20
CA ARG A 38 13.45 16.88 -10.45
C ARG A 38 13.85 15.42 -10.68
N GLU A 39 13.82 14.62 -9.65
CA GLU A 39 14.24 13.21 -9.68
C GLU A 39 13.55 12.39 -8.59
N VAL A 40 13.73 11.08 -8.66
CA VAL A 40 13.26 10.12 -7.64
C VAL A 40 13.89 10.45 -6.28
N PHE A 41 13.13 10.25 -5.22
CA PHE A 41 13.62 10.49 -3.86
C PHE A 41 14.58 9.37 -3.44
N ILE A 42 15.82 9.73 -3.09
CA ILE A 42 16.91 8.76 -2.84
C ILE A 42 17.00 8.26 -1.39
N TYR A 43 16.31 8.90 -0.45
CA TYR A 43 16.38 8.52 0.96
C TYR A 43 15.27 7.55 1.34
N PRO A 44 15.54 6.53 2.21
CA PRO A 44 14.56 5.51 2.60
C PRO A 44 13.54 6.09 3.60
N LYS A 45 12.40 6.61 3.11
CA LYS A 45 11.27 7.07 3.96
C LYS A 45 10.45 5.90 4.46
N ALA A 46 9.70 5.23 3.59
CA ALA A 46 9.07 3.95 3.89
C ALA A 46 10.09 2.83 3.62
N ARG A 47 10.10 1.81 4.47
CA ARG A 47 11.15 0.79 4.44
C ARG A 47 10.62 -0.62 4.37
N ASN A 48 9.44 -0.88 4.91
CA ASN A 48 8.92 -2.22 5.04
C ASN A 48 7.65 -2.39 4.21
N LEU A 49 7.62 -3.44 3.39
CA LEU A 49 6.46 -3.86 2.64
C LEU A 49 5.80 -5.05 3.33
N SER A 50 4.49 -5.03 3.46
CA SER A 50 3.69 -6.16 3.91
C SER A 50 3.45 -7.14 2.77
N PHE A 51 3.15 -8.41 3.11
CA PHE A 51 2.83 -9.42 2.09
C PHE A 51 1.75 -8.94 1.12
N ARG A 52 0.75 -8.16 1.57
CA ARG A 52 -0.30 -7.68 0.66
C ARG A 52 0.23 -6.73 -0.43
N SER A 53 1.18 -5.87 -0.08
CA SER A 53 1.85 -5.03 -1.08
C SER A 53 2.78 -5.84 -1.98
N LEU A 54 3.47 -6.83 -1.43
CA LEU A 54 4.31 -7.75 -2.21
C LEU A 54 3.48 -8.58 -3.20
N GLU A 55 2.29 -9.07 -2.82
CA GLU A 55 1.33 -9.72 -3.72
C GLU A 55 0.95 -8.82 -4.91
N ILE A 56 0.70 -7.53 -4.67
CA ILE A 56 0.38 -6.56 -5.72
C ILE A 56 1.57 -6.35 -6.66
N LEU A 57 2.78 -6.22 -6.10
CA LEU A 57 4.01 -6.10 -6.89
C LEU A 57 4.30 -7.37 -7.70
N ARG A 58 4.07 -8.55 -7.12
CA ARG A 58 4.12 -9.84 -7.80
C ARG A 58 3.10 -9.88 -8.97
N GLY A 59 1.89 -9.40 -8.74
CA GLY A 59 0.89 -9.24 -9.81
C GLY A 59 1.32 -8.29 -10.92
N LEU A 60 2.24 -7.36 -10.68
CA LEU A 60 2.89 -6.52 -11.70
C LEU A 60 4.10 -7.20 -12.35
N GLY A 61 4.53 -8.39 -11.89
CA GLY A 61 5.73 -9.09 -12.35
C GLY A 61 7.02 -8.47 -11.85
N LEU A 62 6.99 -7.82 -10.68
CA LEU A 62 8.13 -7.17 -10.03
C LEU A 62 8.70 -7.97 -8.85
N ASP A 63 8.23 -9.21 -8.64
CA ASP A 63 8.64 -10.06 -7.53
C ASP A 63 10.14 -10.36 -7.55
N ASP A 64 10.71 -10.73 -8.70
CA ASP A 64 12.15 -11.02 -8.82
C ASP A 64 12.99 -9.78 -8.53
N GLU A 65 12.62 -8.59 -9.06
CA GLU A 65 13.32 -7.32 -8.81
C GLU A 65 13.23 -6.89 -7.34
N VAL A 66 12.06 -7.07 -6.72
CA VAL A 66 11.85 -6.77 -5.30
C VAL A 66 12.69 -7.70 -4.44
N HIS A 67 12.62 -9.02 -4.66
CA HIS A 67 13.38 -10.00 -3.89
C HIS A 67 14.91 -9.85 -4.06
N ALA A 68 15.37 -9.35 -5.21
CA ALA A 68 16.79 -9.11 -5.45
C ALA A 68 17.39 -7.99 -4.58
N VAL A 69 16.57 -7.07 -4.06
CA VAL A 69 17.01 -5.90 -3.27
C VAL A 69 16.44 -5.89 -1.86
N ALA A 70 15.46 -6.76 -1.59
CA ALA A 70 14.79 -6.81 -0.31
C ALA A 70 15.54 -7.72 0.67
N ASP A 71 15.55 -7.31 1.93
CA ASP A 71 16.14 -8.07 3.04
C ASP A 71 15.06 -8.50 4.03
N ARG A 72 15.37 -9.52 4.83
CA ARG A 72 14.54 -9.90 5.97
C ARG A 72 14.56 -8.77 7.01
N VAL A 73 13.43 -8.49 7.61
CA VAL A 73 13.36 -7.62 8.78
C VAL A 73 13.74 -8.44 10.02
N SER A 74 14.80 -8.04 10.71
CA SER A 74 15.32 -8.73 11.90
C SER A 74 14.79 -8.10 13.19
N ASP A 75 14.97 -8.82 14.29
CA ASP A 75 14.68 -8.34 15.63
C ASP A 75 15.46 -7.06 15.93
N MET A 76 14.85 -6.17 16.69
CA MET A 76 15.53 -4.97 17.17
C MET A 76 16.03 -5.16 18.58
N VAL A 77 17.29 -4.78 18.83
CA VAL A 77 17.89 -4.79 20.16
C VAL A 77 18.14 -3.39 20.66
N VAL A 78 18.20 -3.22 21.99
CA VAL A 78 18.63 -1.99 22.66
C VAL A 78 19.95 -2.21 23.35
N LYS A 79 20.89 -1.25 23.16
CA LYS A 79 22.24 -1.24 23.73
C LYS A 79 22.51 0.09 24.44
N PRO A 80 23.38 0.16 25.47
CA PRO A 80 23.81 1.42 26.05
C PRO A 80 24.71 2.24 25.10
N ALA A 81 25.43 1.59 24.19
CA ALA A 81 26.17 2.18 23.08
C ALA A 81 26.31 1.13 21.97
N LEU A 82 26.48 1.55 20.73
CA LEU A 82 26.57 0.62 19.61
C LEU A 82 27.72 -0.39 19.74
N ASN A 83 28.87 0.04 20.29
CA ASN A 83 30.04 -0.79 20.57
C ASN A 83 29.92 -1.69 21.81
N SER A 84 28.81 -1.58 22.58
CA SER A 84 28.61 -2.39 23.78
C SER A 84 28.29 -3.85 23.43
N ALA A 85 28.79 -4.77 24.25
CA ALA A 85 28.36 -6.16 24.22
C ALA A 85 27.05 -6.42 24.96
N ASP A 86 26.62 -5.47 25.82
CA ASP A 86 25.35 -5.55 26.55
C ASP A 86 24.21 -5.20 25.60
N GLU A 87 23.31 -6.16 25.40
CA GLU A 87 22.13 -5.96 24.56
C GLU A 87 20.90 -6.61 25.19
N LYS A 88 19.73 -6.04 24.88
CA LYS A 88 18.43 -6.59 25.25
C LYS A 88 17.52 -6.58 24.03
N LEU A 89 16.67 -7.61 23.91
CA LEU A 89 15.64 -7.65 22.89
C LEU A 89 14.65 -6.49 23.13
N ALA A 90 14.44 -5.67 22.12
CA ALA A 90 13.49 -4.56 22.15
C ALA A 90 12.22 -4.88 21.37
N ILE A 91 12.35 -5.52 20.18
CA ILE A 91 11.24 -5.94 19.33
C ILE A 91 11.54 -7.34 18.82
N ASP A 92 10.65 -8.29 19.10
CA ASP A 92 10.60 -9.63 18.53
C ASP A 92 9.70 -9.58 17.27
N ILE A 93 10.34 -9.53 16.10
CA ILE A 93 9.63 -9.42 14.82
C ILE A 93 8.86 -10.70 14.50
N ASP A 94 9.44 -11.86 14.77
CA ASP A 94 8.77 -13.13 14.48
C ASP A 94 7.48 -13.29 15.32
N SER A 95 7.53 -12.90 16.61
CA SER A 95 6.34 -12.85 17.46
C SER A 95 5.28 -11.85 16.97
N PHE A 96 5.72 -10.68 16.48
CA PHE A 96 4.84 -9.62 16.02
C PHE A 96 4.04 -10.00 14.77
N PHE A 97 4.64 -10.82 13.90
CA PHE A 97 4.01 -11.33 12.67
C PHE A 97 3.61 -12.82 12.75
N ALA A 98 3.61 -13.40 13.94
CA ALA A 98 3.31 -14.83 14.11
C ALA A 98 2.00 -15.24 13.45
N GLY A 99 2.03 -16.35 12.72
CA GLY A 99 0.86 -16.94 12.07
C GLY A 99 0.41 -16.27 10.77
N LEU A 100 1.14 -15.26 10.28
CA LEU A 100 0.80 -14.57 9.02
C LEU A 100 1.43 -15.21 7.78
N ASP A 101 2.53 -15.97 7.93
CA ASP A 101 3.27 -16.57 6.80
C ASP A 101 2.46 -17.59 5.98
N GLN A 102 1.39 -18.14 6.57
CA GLN A 102 0.50 -19.09 5.86
C GLN A 102 -0.61 -18.36 5.05
N LEU A 103 -0.69 -17.04 5.14
CA LEU A 103 -1.75 -16.27 4.47
C LEU A 103 -1.35 -15.82 3.06
N SER A 104 -0.09 -15.97 2.70
CA SER A 104 0.47 -15.43 1.45
C SER A 104 1.65 -16.30 0.97
N PRO A 105 1.95 -16.33 -0.33
CA PRO A 105 3.22 -16.85 -0.83
C PRO A 105 4.41 -15.94 -0.48
N GLU A 106 4.12 -14.70 -0.07
CA GLU A 106 5.11 -13.68 0.29
C GLU A 106 5.32 -13.62 1.81
N PRO A 107 6.51 -13.24 2.29
CA PRO A 107 6.77 -13.09 3.71
C PRO A 107 5.88 -12.00 4.33
N ALA A 108 5.52 -12.16 5.61
CA ALA A 108 4.62 -11.26 6.32
C ALA A 108 5.05 -9.78 6.23
N VAL A 109 6.36 -9.54 6.31
CA VAL A 109 7.00 -8.24 6.12
C VAL A 109 8.39 -8.41 5.52
N GLN A 110 8.78 -7.48 4.66
CA GLN A 110 10.11 -7.48 4.04
C GLN A 110 10.67 -6.05 3.97
N TYR A 111 11.95 -5.90 4.26
CA TYR A 111 12.63 -4.63 4.05
C TYR A 111 12.83 -4.41 2.56
N CYS A 112 12.16 -3.41 2.03
CA CYS A 112 12.35 -2.90 0.68
C CYS A 112 12.14 -1.38 0.74
N PRO A 113 13.23 -0.60 0.79
CA PRO A 113 13.11 0.85 1.00
C PRO A 113 12.45 1.52 -0.20
N GLN A 114 11.73 2.60 0.08
CA GLN A 114 11.04 3.40 -0.95
C GLN A 114 12.01 3.87 -2.05
N SER A 115 13.27 4.14 -1.70
CA SER A 115 14.34 4.47 -2.65
C SER A 115 14.69 3.35 -3.65
N SER A 116 14.36 2.10 -3.35
CA SER A 116 14.46 0.98 -4.29
C SER A 116 13.15 0.70 -5.00
N LEU A 117 12.02 0.81 -4.29
CA LEU A 117 10.68 0.55 -4.83
C LEU A 117 10.25 1.55 -5.91
N GLU A 118 10.45 2.87 -5.66
CA GLU A 118 10.02 3.92 -6.61
C GLU A 118 10.69 3.79 -7.98
N PRO A 119 12.03 3.52 -8.10
CA PRO A 119 12.65 3.26 -9.40
C PRO A 119 12.07 2.04 -10.14
N MET A 120 11.70 0.97 -9.43
CA MET A 120 11.09 -0.23 -10.05
C MET A 120 9.71 0.09 -10.61
N LEU A 121 8.85 0.75 -9.81
CA LEU A 121 7.53 1.19 -10.27
C LEU A 121 7.62 2.20 -11.43
N LEU A 122 8.62 3.09 -11.41
CA LEU A 122 8.88 4.02 -12.50
C LEU A 122 9.29 3.30 -13.79
N ALA A 123 10.18 2.32 -13.68
CA ALA A 123 10.60 1.50 -14.83
C ALA A 123 9.42 0.73 -15.41
N GLU A 124 8.59 0.14 -14.55
CA GLU A 124 7.37 -0.58 -14.94
C GLU A 124 6.38 0.34 -15.66
N THR A 125 6.10 1.52 -15.08
CA THR A 125 5.26 2.55 -15.70
C THR A 125 5.71 2.89 -17.12
N ARG A 126 7.02 3.13 -17.30
CA ARG A 126 7.62 3.49 -18.58
C ARG A 126 7.67 2.32 -19.58
N ARG A 127 7.86 1.10 -19.11
CA ARG A 127 7.88 -0.12 -19.94
C ARG A 127 6.56 -0.29 -20.70
N HIS A 128 5.46 0.14 -20.12
CA HIS A 128 4.13 0.11 -20.73
C HIS A 128 3.75 1.40 -21.47
N GLY A 129 4.67 2.34 -21.62
CA GLY A 129 4.47 3.54 -22.43
C GLY A 129 3.81 4.71 -21.71
N ASN A 130 3.53 4.61 -20.41
CA ASN A 130 3.01 5.74 -19.65
C ASN A 130 4.07 6.81 -19.40
N GLU A 131 3.68 8.07 -19.56
CA GLU A 131 4.59 9.20 -19.46
C GLU A 131 4.75 9.66 -18.00
N VAL A 132 6.01 9.90 -17.59
CA VAL A 132 6.33 10.44 -16.27
C VAL A 132 7.24 11.65 -16.42
N ARG A 133 6.76 12.82 -15.97
CA ARG A 133 7.45 14.11 -16.04
C ARG A 133 7.84 14.60 -14.66
N TYR A 134 9.11 14.55 -14.37
CA TYR A 134 9.71 15.21 -13.21
C TYR A 134 9.94 16.69 -13.49
N GLY A 135 10.11 17.51 -12.45
CA GLY A 135 10.23 18.95 -12.59
C GLY A 135 8.96 19.65 -13.09
N THR A 136 7.80 19.00 -12.98
CA THR A 136 6.51 19.49 -13.47
C THR A 136 5.52 19.68 -12.33
N GLU A 137 5.01 20.89 -12.16
CA GLU A 137 4.09 21.26 -11.09
C GLU A 137 2.66 21.49 -11.61
N LEU A 138 1.67 20.96 -10.88
CA LEU A 138 0.27 21.30 -11.10
C LEU A 138 -0.03 22.71 -10.52
N CYS A 139 -0.32 23.68 -11.39
CA CYS A 139 -0.62 25.05 -10.99
C CYS A 139 -2.11 25.30 -10.75
N SER A 140 -2.99 24.72 -11.58
CA SER A 140 -4.44 24.84 -11.41
C SER A 140 -5.18 23.59 -11.85
N LEU A 141 -6.39 23.45 -11.30
CA LEU A 141 -7.29 22.34 -11.59
C LEU A 141 -8.73 22.85 -11.51
N ASP A 142 -9.50 22.60 -12.55
CA ASP A 142 -10.95 22.85 -12.63
C ASP A 142 -11.63 21.65 -13.28
N GLN A 143 -12.80 21.24 -12.79
CA GLN A 143 -13.52 20.09 -13.33
C GLN A 143 -14.94 20.46 -13.77
N ASP A 144 -15.43 19.74 -14.77
CA ASP A 144 -16.81 19.76 -15.24
C ASP A 144 -17.34 18.32 -15.41
N ASP A 145 -18.55 18.17 -15.94
CA ASP A 145 -19.20 16.86 -16.12
C ASP A 145 -18.43 15.93 -17.07
N THR A 146 -17.55 16.47 -17.93
CA THR A 146 -16.85 15.72 -18.98
C THR A 146 -15.38 15.44 -18.68
N GLY A 147 -14.76 16.14 -17.72
CA GLY A 147 -13.35 15.94 -17.40
C GLY A 147 -12.78 16.99 -16.45
N VAL A 148 -11.46 17.01 -16.36
CA VAL A 148 -10.70 17.91 -15.51
C VAL A 148 -9.70 18.70 -16.38
N THR A 149 -9.74 20.01 -16.32
CA THR A 149 -8.77 20.89 -16.99
C THR A 149 -7.70 21.30 -15.99
N THR A 150 -6.44 21.08 -16.34
CA THR A 150 -5.30 21.39 -15.49
C THR A 150 -4.30 22.27 -16.22
N VAL A 151 -3.58 23.09 -15.46
CA VAL A 151 -2.41 23.82 -15.95
C VAL A 151 -1.18 23.24 -15.28
N LEU A 152 -0.28 22.72 -16.07
CA LEU A 152 1.01 22.18 -15.66
C LEU A 152 2.10 23.21 -15.99
N ARG A 153 3.10 23.32 -15.12
CA ARG A 153 4.26 24.19 -15.33
C ARG A 153 5.55 23.39 -15.25
N ASP A 154 6.35 23.45 -16.28
CA ASP A 154 7.73 22.96 -16.26
C ASP A 154 8.56 23.92 -15.39
N LEU A 155 9.24 23.39 -14.39
CA LEU A 155 9.99 24.17 -13.41
C LEU A 155 11.39 24.59 -13.90
N ASP A 156 11.86 24.03 -15.01
CA ASP A 156 13.16 24.37 -15.62
C ASP A 156 13.00 25.49 -16.64
N SER A 157 12.03 25.34 -17.53
CA SER A 157 11.76 26.36 -18.59
C SER A 157 10.83 27.48 -18.11
N GLY A 158 9.98 27.20 -17.09
CA GLY A 158 8.90 28.09 -16.65
C GLY A 158 7.68 28.08 -17.57
N GLU A 159 7.70 27.31 -18.65
CA GLU A 159 6.59 27.20 -19.59
C GLU A 159 5.39 26.48 -18.95
N SER A 160 4.19 26.89 -19.38
CA SER A 160 2.96 26.27 -18.90
C SER A 160 2.17 25.69 -20.06
N GLU A 161 1.57 24.53 -19.83
CA GLU A 161 0.66 23.88 -20.77
C GLU A 161 -0.69 23.56 -20.12
N THR A 162 -1.73 23.43 -20.95
CA THR A 162 -3.05 23.00 -20.48
C THR A 162 -3.25 21.54 -20.86
N VAL A 163 -3.58 20.72 -19.85
CA VAL A 163 -3.89 19.30 -20.02
C VAL A 163 -5.34 19.06 -19.60
N ARG A 164 -6.09 18.37 -20.45
CA ARG A 164 -7.43 17.89 -20.17
C ARG A 164 -7.34 16.40 -19.84
N ALA A 165 -7.89 15.99 -18.69
CA ALA A 165 -7.93 14.60 -18.28
C ALA A 165 -9.39 14.16 -18.07
N ASP A 166 -9.70 12.88 -18.34
CA ASP A 166 -11.01 12.32 -17.96
C ASP A 166 -11.10 12.18 -16.45
N TYR A 167 -10.00 11.78 -15.81
CA TYR A 167 -9.88 11.66 -14.36
C TYR A 167 -8.52 12.16 -13.87
N VAL A 168 -8.46 12.61 -12.61
CA VAL A 168 -7.23 13.00 -11.92
C VAL A 168 -7.06 12.16 -10.66
N VAL A 169 -5.85 11.66 -10.44
CA VAL A 169 -5.44 10.99 -9.19
C VAL A 169 -4.40 11.85 -8.50
N ALA A 170 -4.77 12.43 -7.35
CA ALA A 170 -3.88 13.21 -6.52
C ALA A 170 -3.16 12.30 -5.52
N ALA A 171 -1.85 12.16 -5.71
CA ALA A 171 -0.89 11.47 -4.83
C ALA A 171 0.20 12.46 -4.37
N ASP A 172 -0.18 13.74 -4.19
CA ASP A 172 0.66 14.91 -4.00
C ASP A 172 1.09 15.16 -2.54
N GLY A 173 0.93 14.14 -1.71
CA GLY A 173 1.53 14.05 -0.36
C GLY A 173 0.68 14.69 0.74
N VAL A 174 1.25 14.73 1.96
CA VAL A 174 0.56 15.10 3.21
C VAL A 174 -0.11 16.47 3.15
N HIS A 175 0.51 17.44 2.51
CA HIS A 175 -0.03 18.81 2.37
C HIS A 175 -0.96 19.00 1.19
N SER A 176 -1.05 18.03 0.30
CA SER A 176 -1.87 17.95 -0.92
C SER A 176 -2.53 19.26 -1.38
N PRO A 177 -1.89 20.01 -2.28
CA PRO A 177 -2.48 21.20 -2.87
C PRO A 177 -3.82 20.90 -3.58
N VAL A 178 -3.96 19.70 -4.18
CA VAL A 178 -5.21 19.28 -4.83
C VAL A 178 -6.33 19.09 -3.82
N ARG A 179 -6.08 18.35 -2.72
CA ARG A 179 -7.04 18.17 -1.63
C ARG A 179 -7.54 19.51 -1.10
N ASN A 180 -6.61 20.42 -0.80
CA ASN A 180 -6.91 21.73 -0.24
C ASN A 180 -7.70 22.61 -1.23
N ARG A 181 -7.35 22.59 -2.52
CA ARG A 181 -8.05 23.36 -3.57
C ARG A 181 -9.49 22.90 -3.76
N LEU A 182 -9.75 21.62 -3.65
CA LEU A 182 -11.10 21.05 -3.78
C LEU A 182 -11.92 21.16 -2.49
N GLY A 183 -11.37 21.71 -1.42
CA GLY A 183 -12.08 21.94 -0.16
C GLY A 183 -12.37 20.65 0.62
N PHE A 184 -11.62 19.58 0.38
CA PHE A 184 -11.75 18.38 1.21
C PHE A 184 -11.36 18.68 2.65
N THR A 185 -12.23 18.31 3.60
CA THR A 185 -11.93 18.31 5.02
C THR A 185 -11.14 17.06 5.40
N THR A 186 -10.54 17.10 6.57
CA THR A 186 -9.75 15.99 7.12
C THR A 186 -10.07 15.77 8.58
N SER A 187 -10.06 14.51 9.00
CA SER A 187 -10.24 14.07 10.39
C SER A 187 -8.96 13.42 10.93
N GLY A 188 -8.83 13.33 12.25
CA GLY A 188 -7.69 12.78 12.96
C GLY A 188 -7.00 13.81 13.85
N HIS A 189 -5.85 13.45 14.41
CA HIS A 189 -5.08 14.32 15.32
C HIS A 189 -4.28 15.40 14.58
N GLY A 190 -4.14 15.29 13.25
CA GLY A 190 -3.30 16.20 12.47
C GLY A 190 -1.81 16.00 12.75
N ALA A 191 -1.08 17.09 12.88
CA ALA A 191 0.34 17.08 13.21
C ALA A 191 0.56 16.58 14.65
N LEU A 192 1.40 15.57 14.83
CA LEU A 192 1.75 15.07 16.16
C LEU A 192 2.77 15.98 16.85
N PRO A 193 2.78 16.06 18.20
CA PRO A 193 3.61 17.02 18.96
C PRO A 193 5.10 16.63 19.02
N ILE A 194 5.61 15.95 18.02
CA ILE A 194 6.96 15.42 17.93
C ILE A 194 7.52 15.64 16.54
N TYR A 195 8.82 15.87 16.44
CA TYR A 195 9.55 15.79 15.18
C TYR A 195 10.53 14.63 15.22
N VAL A 196 10.58 13.88 14.14
CA VAL A 196 11.56 12.81 13.90
C VAL A 196 12.70 13.40 13.09
N VAL A 197 13.93 13.16 13.52
CA VAL A 197 15.15 13.66 12.88
C VAL A 197 15.92 12.47 12.32
N PHE A 198 16.18 12.51 11.04
CA PHE A 198 17.08 11.57 10.36
C PHE A 198 18.44 12.23 10.18
N ILE A 199 19.48 11.63 10.75
CA ILE A 199 20.85 12.03 10.57
C ILE A 199 21.50 10.98 9.67
N TYR A 200 21.70 11.34 8.40
CA TYR A 200 22.42 10.50 7.44
C TYR A 200 23.90 10.74 7.58
N PHE A 201 24.67 9.67 7.73
CA PHE A 201 26.11 9.77 7.93
C PHE A 201 26.84 8.66 7.19
N ARG A 202 28.12 8.94 6.87
CA ARG A 202 29.09 7.96 6.40
C ARG A 202 30.17 7.77 7.46
N ALA A 203 30.51 6.52 7.74
CA ALA A 203 31.54 6.17 8.72
C ALA A 203 32.07 4.76 8.49
N PRO A 204 33.32 4.43 8.92
CA PRO A 204 33.85 3.06 8.92
C PRO A 204 33.30 2.28 10.13
N TRP A 205 31.99 2.13 10.21
CA TRP A 205 31.25 1.55 11.34
C TRP A 205 30.92 0.07 11.18
N GLY A 206 31.30 -0.56 10.05
CA GLY A 206 31.03 -1.95 9.73
C GLY A 206 31.43 -2.94 10.84
N LYS A 207 32.49 -2.66 11.61
CA LYS A 207 32.88 -3.50 12.75
C LYS A 207 31.82 -3.66 13.84
N PHE A 208 30.89 -2.71 13.95
CA PHE A 208 29.77 -2.74 14.91
C PHE A 208 28.49 -3.35 14.36
N VAL A 209 28.34 -3.36 13.04
CA VAL A 209 27.09 -3.71 12.35
C VAL A 209 27.24 -4.81 11.29
N SER A 210 28.43 -5.46 11.22
CA SER A 210 28.70 -6.51 10.21
C SER A 210 27.81 -7.75 10.32
N HIS A 211 27.11 -7.91 11.43
CA HIS A 211 26.14 -8.99 11.67
C HIS A 211 24.70 -8.59 11.30
N LEU A 212 24.48 -7.33 10.91
CA LEU A 212 23.17 -6.78 10.56
C LEU A 212 23.02 -6.72 9.03
N SER A 213 21.80 -6.94 8.57
CA SER A 213 21.38 -6.73 7.19
C SER A 213 20.95 -5.28 6.94
N ASN A 214 20.77 -4.91 5.68
CA ASN A 214 20.21 -3.60 5.35
C ASN A 214 18.80 -3.47 5.97
N GLY A 215 18.53 -2.31 6.55
CA GLY A 215 17.27 -2.05 7.24
C GLY A 215 17.20 -2.50 8.68
N ASP A 216 18.13 -3.33 9.14
CA ASP A 216 18.21 -3.69 10.56
C ASP A 216 18.56 -2.49 11.41
N GLY A 217 18.01 -2.47 12.63
CA GLY A 217 18.16 -1.37 13.56
C GLY A 217 18.67 -1.78 14.92
N VAL A 218 19.46 -0.90 15.52
CA VAL A 218 19.87 -0.99 16.92
C VAL A 218 19.46 0.28 17.63
N GLN A 219 18.60 0.17 18.65
CA GLN A 219 18.37 1.30 19.54
C GLN A 219 19.56 1.49 20.44
N VAL A 220 20.05 2.70 20.56
CA VAL A 220 21.00 3.10 21.60
C VAL A 220 20.27 3.98 22.60
N LYS A 221 20.34 3.58 23.88
CA LYS A 221 19.71 4.30 24.98
C LYS A 221 20.64 4.38 26.18
N ASN A 222 21.03 5.62 26.51
CA ASN A 222 21.83 5.93 27.70
C ASN A 222 21.41 7.29 28.28
N ALA A 223 22.19 7.86 29.21
CA ALA A 223 21.86 9.13 29.84
C ALA A 223 21.92 10.34 28.90
N ASP A 224 22.70 10.24 27.82
CA ASP A 224 23.00 11.33 26.89
C ASP A 224 22.28 11.20 25.54
N VAL A 225 21.92 9.97 25.15
CA VAL A 225 21.42 9.66 23.80
C VAL A 225 20.29 8.63 23.87
N ASP A 226 19.22 8.90 23.15
CA ASP A 226 18.18 7.92 22.82
C ASP A 226 17.85 8.04 21.32
N GLY A 227 18.06 6.95 20.57
CA GLY A 227 17.82 6.92 19.15
C GLY A 227 18.14 5.56 18.53
N ILE A 228 17.88 5.43 17.25
CA ILE A 228 17.96 4.16 16.53
C ILE A 228 18.95 4.31 15.39
N PHE A 229 20.00 3.48 15.39
CA PHE A 229 20.82 3.26 14.21
C PHE A 229 20.12 2.33 13.23
N LEU A 230 20.20 2.65 11.96
CA LEU A 230 19.76 1.80 10.85
C LEU A 230 20.90 1.62 9.86
N VAL A 231 21.11 0.39 9.44
CA VAL A 231 22.01 0.04 8.33
C VAL A 231 21.29 0.41 7.03
N VAL A 232 21.87 1.32 6.24
CA VAL A 232 21.33 1.68 4.93
C VAL A 232 22.02 0.87 3.85
N LYS A 233 23.34 1.00 3.76
CA LYS A 233 24.18 0.24 2.83
C LYS A 233 25.67 0.48 3.15
N ASP A 234 26.48 -0.56 3.21
CA ASP A 234 27.94 -0.50 3.37
C ASP A 234 28.40 0.43 4.53
N ASP A 235 29.04 1.55 4.20
CA ASP A 235 29.51 2.58 5.14
C ASP A 235 28.46 3.66 5.46
N LEU A 236 27.30 3.59 4.81
CA LEU A 236 26.21 4.55 4.96
C LEU A 236 25.23 4.11 6.06
N GLY A 237 25.03 4.97 7.03
CA GLY A 237 24.10 4.77 8.14
C GLY A 237 23.10 5.91 8.27
N MET A 238 22.03 5.63 8.99
CA MET A 238 21.05 6.59 9.42
C MET A 238 20.86 6.47 10.92
N PHE A 239 20.89 7.59 11.63
CA PHE A 239 20.49 7.65 13.03
C PHE A 239 19.19 8.41 13.15
N ILE A 240 18.21 7.80 13.79
CA ILE A 240 16.89 8.36 14.03
C ILE A 240 16.79 8.79 15.48
N THR A 241 16.46 10.04 15.68
CA THR A 241 16.15 10.59 17.01
C THR A 241 14.95 11.54 16.91
N THR A 242 14.58 12.18 17.99
CA THR A 242 13.39 13.03 18.06
C THR A 242 13.68 14.32 18.79
N TYR A 243 12.84 15.34 18.55
CA TYR A 243 12.75 16.51 19.41
C TYR A 243 11.30 16.94 19.62
N PHE A 244 11.06 17.66 20.73
CA PHE A 244 9.74 18.05 21.19
C PHE A 244 9.65 19.58 21.30
N PRO A 245 8.96 20.28 20.37
CA PRO A 245 8.78 21.73 20.46
C PRO A 245 8.13 22.18 21.78
N GLY A 246 7.22 21.36 22.33
CA GLY A 246 6.60 21.62 23.64
C GLY A 246 7.58 21.67 24.83
N LYS A 247 8.77 21.08 24.68
CA LYS A 247 9.88 21.13 25.65
C LYS A 247 10.90 22.22 25.31
N GLY A 248 10.60 23.09 24.33
CA GLY A 248 11.50 24.18 23.91
C GLY A 248 12.60 23.75 22.95
N GLU A 249 12.55 22.52 22.42
CA GLU A 249 13.52 21.98 21.48
C GLU A 249 13.19 22.40 20.04
N THR A 250 14.21 22.54 19.20
CA THR A 250 14.04 22.98 17.82
C THR A 250 14.98 22.26 16.86
N ALA A 251 14.65 22.24 15.57
CA ALA A 251 15.52 21.69 14.52
C ALA A 251 16.89 22.40 14.45
N ALA A 252 17.00 23.66 14.86
CA ALA A 252 18.23 24.45 14.81
C ALA A 252 19.35 23.89 15.69
N GLN A 253 19.03 23.08 16.70
CA GLN A 253 20.05 22.40 17.53
C GLN A 253 20.81 21.31 16.79
N PHE A 254 20.23 20.72 15.74
CA PHE A 254 20.84 19.62 14.99
C PHE A 254 21.86 20.11 13.96
N THR A 255 22.83 20.90 14.42
CA THR A 255 23.96 21.29 13.58
C THR A 255 24.86 20.09 13.25
N PRO A 256 25.65 20.11 12.18
CA PRO A 256 26.58 19.02 11.86
C PRO A 256 27.54 18.68 13.00
N GLN A 257 27.96 19.68 13.80
CA GLN A 257 28.79 19.47 14.96
C GLN A 257 28.05 18.71 16.06
N TYR A 258 26.85 19.16 16.43
CA TYR A 258 26.01 18.50 17.43
C TYR A 258 25.68 17.07 17.01
N CYS A 259 25.34 16.84 15.73
CA CYS A 259 25.09 15.51 15.22
C CYS A 259 26.31 14.57 15.35
N ARG A 260 27.54 15.07 15.08
CA ARG A 260 28.76 14.27 15.32
C ARG A 260 28.94 13.93 16.80
N GLU A 261 28.70 14.87 17.69
CA GLU A 261 28.79 14.65 19.15
C GLU A 261 27.78 13.58 19.60
N VAL A 262 26.53 13.69 19.16
CA VAL A 262 25.48 12.68 19.43
C VAL A 262 25.86 11.32 18.91
N LEU A 263 26.30 11.21 17.65
CA LEU A 263 26.68 9.94 17.05
C LEU A 263 27.91 9.33 17.73
N THR A 264 28.91 10.13 18.11
CA THR A 264 30.09 9.63 18.85
C THR A 264 29.69 9.04 20.20
N LYS A 265 28.78 9.70 20.94
CA LYS A 265 28.25 9.17 22.20
C LYS A 265 27.41 7.92 22.00
N ALA A 266 26.59 7.89 20.93
CA ALA A 266 25.77 6.75 20.60
C ALA A 266 26.59 5.53 20.15
N ILE A 267 27.67 5.75 19.39
CA ILE A 267 28.59 4.68 18.98
C ILE A 267 29.42 4.18 20.18
N GLY A 268 29.76 5.08 21.11
CA GLY A 268 30.61 4.78 22.27
C GLY A 268 32.10 4.76 21.96
N GLU A 269 32.51 5.20 20.79
CA GLU A 269 33.90 5.27 20.31
C GLU A 269 34.04 6.43 19.31
N GLN A 270 35.20 7.08 19.32
CA GLN A 270 35.56 8.09 18.33
C GLN A 270 35.89 7.42 17.00
N ILE A 271 35.14 7.72 15.98
CA ILE A 271 35.38 7.29 14.59
C ILE A 271 35.30 8.49 13.65
N ASP A 272 35.82 8.36 12.44
CA ASP A 272 35.63 9.39 11.41
C ASP A 272 34.18 9.40 10.92
N LEU A 273 33.50 10.55 11.09
CA LEU A 273 32.07 10.74 10.83
C LEU A 273 31.86 11.89 9.85
N GLU A 274 31.34 11.59 8.67
CA GLU A 274 30.81 12.56 7.71
C GLU A 274 29.30 12.66 7.89
N ILE A 275 28.78 13.84 8.24
CA ILE A 275 27.34 14.10 8.21
C ILE A 275 26.97 14.49 6.78
N ILE A 276 26.15 13.66 6.14
CA ILE A 276 25.69 13.87 4.75
C ILE A 276 24.51 14.82 4.73
N GLU A 277 23.49 14.53 5.58
CA GLU A 277 22.26 15.31 5.64
C GLU A 277 21.60 15.17 7.01
N VAL A 278 20.89 16.20 7.40
CA VAL A 278 20.01 16.18 8.58
C VAL A 278 18.63 16.62 8.12
N ALA A 279 17.67 15.71 8.19
CA ALA A 279 16.29 15.95 7.80
C ALA A 279 15.34 15.78 8.97
N ALA A 280 14.58 16.83 9.30
CA ALA A 280 13.52 16.76 10.29
C ALA A 280 12.15 16.75 9.61
N TRP A 281 11.25 15.90 10.09
CA TRP A 281 9.88 15.86 9.61
C TRP A 281 8.92 15.59 10.76
N GLN A 282 7.69 16.05 10.60
CA GLN A 282 6.64 15.90 11.59
C GLN A 282 5.70 14.77 11.19
N PRO A 283 5.47 13.76 12.03
CA PRO A 283 4.44 12.76 11.80
C PRO A 283 3.04 13.38 11.87
N TYR A 284 2.15 12.88 11.02
CA TYR A 284 0.74 13.24 11.01
C TYR A 284 -0.11 11.97 11.17
N GLU A 285 -1.23 12.10 11.87
CA GLU A 285 -2.35 11.18 11.80
C GLU A 285 -3.55 11.96 11.26
N GLN A 286 -3.83 11.79 9.96
CA GLN A 286 -4.83 12.58 9.25
C GLN A 286 -5.39 11.83 8.07
N VAL A 287 -6.72 11.81 7.94
CA VAL A 287 -7.43 11.15 6.84
C VAL A 287 -8.39 12.16 6.20
N ALA A 288 -8.40 12.25 4.88
CA ALA A 288 -9.39 13.04 4.16
C ALA A 288 -10.79 12.44 4.37
N ASP A 289 -11.78 13.26 4.68
CA ASP A 289 -13.14 12.80 4.95
C ASP A 289 -13.82 12.20 3.70
N GLN A 290 -13.27 12.49 2.53
CA GLN A 290 -13.67 11.86 1.27
C GLN A 290 -12.44 11.58 0.41
N PHE A 291 -12.45 10.47 -0.32
CA PHE A 291 -11.37 10.08 -1.25
C PHE A 291 -11.70 10.38 -2.70
N ARG A 292 -12.89 10.92 -2.98
CA ARG A 292 -13.35 11.30 -4.31
C ARG A 292 -14.14 12.62 -4.27
N CYS A 293 -13.88 13.51 -5.24
CA CYS A 293 -14.71 14.66 -5.54
C CYS A 293 -14.88 14.74 -7.06
N GLY A 294 -16.07 14.41 -7.55
CA GLY A 294 -16.32 14.35 -8.99
C GLY A 294 -15.40 13.38 -9.71
N ARG A 295 -14.49 13.92 -10.52
CA ARG A 295 -13.51 13.19 -11.32
C ARG A 295 -12.11 13.14 -10.71
N VAL A 296 -11.96 13.63 -9.48
CA VAL A 296 -10.67 13.67 -8.77
C VAL A 296 -10.67 12.70 -7.61
N PHE A 297 -9.60 11.89 -7.50
CA PHE A 297 -9.38 10.88 -6.48
C PHE A 297 -8.13 11.20 -5.65
N LEU A 298 -8.14 10.86 -4.38
CA LEU A 298 -6.99 10.98 -3.49
C LEU A 298 -6.39 9.60 -3.20
N VAL A 299 -5.06 9.48 -3.29
CA VAL A 299 -4.31 8.24 -3.00
C VAL A 299 -3.07 8.58 -2.17
N GLY A 300 -2.65 7.65 -1.32
CA GLY A 300 -1.48 7.82 -0.45
C GLY A 300 -1.68 8.93 0.58
N ASP A 301 -0.61 9.67 0.90
CA ASP A 301 -0.64 10.71 1.95
C ASP A 301 -1.61 11.86 1.66
N ALA A 302 -2.02 12.06 0.41
CA ALA A 302 -3.09 12.97 0.05
C ALA A 302 -4.45 12.54 0.63
N ALA A 303 -4.69 11.23 0.71
CA ALA A 303 -5.90 10.63 1.26
C ALA A 303 -5.76 10.29 2.76
N HIS A 304 -4.66 9.70 3.16
CA HIS A 304 -4.42 9.19 4.52
C HIS A 304 -2.95 9.26 4.89
N THR A 305 -2.63 10.09 5.84
CA THR A 305 -1.29 10.19 6.41
C THR A 305 -1.29 9.56 7.80
N MET A 306 -0.26 8.78 8.09
CA MET A 306 -0.16 8.07 9.36
C MET A 306 1.29 7.99 9.85
N PRO A 307 1.50 7.89 11.18
CA PRO A 307 2.82 7.65 11.73
C PRO A 307 3.41 6.32 11.24
N PRO A 308 4.74 6.18 11.15
CA PRO A 308 5.39 5.01 10.55
C PRO A 308 5.44 3.77 11.44
N PHE A 309 4.77 3.75 12.60
CA PHE A 309 5.00 2.80 13.69
C PHE A 309 4.54 1.36 13.39
N LYS A 310 3.64 1.19 12.43
CA LYS A 310 3.23 -0.15 11.91
C LYS A 310 3.46 -0.29 10.39
N ALA A 311 4.35 0.53 9.82
CA ALA A 311 4.66 0.54 8.37
C ALA A 311 3.43 0.70 7.45
N GLY A 312 2.38 1.40 7.91
CA GLY A 312 1.08 1.45 7.24
C GLY A 312 1.05 2.29 5.96
N GLY A 313 1.74 3.43 5.90
CA GLY A 313 1.51 4.49 4.90
C GLY A 313 1.69 4.04 3.45
N ALA A 314 2.88 3.57 3.06
CA ALA A 314 3.17 3.12 1.70
C ALA A 314 2.34 1.89 1.33
N ASN A 315 2.17 0.94 2.25
CA ASN A 315 1.36 -0.25 2.05
C ASN A 315 -0.11 0.09 1.75
N THR A 316 -0.71 0.98 2.52
CA THR A 316 -2.08 1.44 2.30
C THR A 316 -2.21 2.22 0.99
N ALA A 317 -1.18 2.99 0.59
CA ALA A 317 -1.16 3.73 -0.68
C ALA A 317 -1.16 2.78 -1.89
N ILE A 318 -0.29 1.75 -1.90
CA ILE A 318 -0.23 0.73 -2.96
C ILE A 318 -1.55 -0.02 -3.07
N GLN A 319 -2.14 -0.42 -1.94
CA GLN A 319 -3.43 -1.11 -1.91
C GLN A 319 -4.57 -0.21 -2.39
N SER A 320 -4.54 1.10 -2.09
CA SER A 320 -5.53 2.05 -2.59
C SER A 320 -5.40 2.25 -4.11
N ALA A 321 -4.17 2.32 -4.61
CA ALA A 321 -3.90 2.35 -6.05
C ALA A 321 -4.44 1.09 -6.76
N HIS A 322 -4.24 -0.09 -6.17
CA HIS A 322 -4.73 -1.36 -6.72
C HIS A 322 -6.26 -1.42 -6.79
N ASN A 323 -6.93 -0.96 -5.74
CA ASN A 323 -8.40 -0.89 -5.72
C ASN A 323 -8.95 0.12 -6.75
N LEU A 324 -8.27 1.24 -6.99
CA LEU A 324 -8.73 2.29 -7.89
C LEU A 324 -8.48 1.97 -9.37
N ALA A 325 -7.31 1.40 -9.70
CA ALA A 325 -6.85 1.28 -11.07
C ALA A 325 -7.80 0.46 -11.96
N TRP A 326 -8.25 -0.73 -11.51
CA TRP A 326 -9.18 -1.54 -12.30
C TRP A 326 -10.55 -0.88 -12.49
N LYS A 327 -11.01 -0.10 -11.49
CA LYS A 327 -12.29 0.62 -11.55
C LYS A 327 -12.23 1.74 -12.58
N LEU A 328 -11.12 2.49 -12.60
CA LEU A 328 -10.88 3.51 -13.63
C LEU A 328 -10.81 2.87 -15.01
N ALA A 329 -10.08 1.75 -15.15
CA ALA A 329 -9.98 1.03 -16.41
C ALA A 329 -11.37 0.57 -16.92
N ALA A 330 -12.14 -0.10 -16.07
CA ALA A 330 -13.47 -0.59 -16.44
C ALA A 330 -14.46 0.52 -16.81
N VAL A 331 -14.32 1.71 -16.23
CA VAL A 331 -15.15 2.87 -16.59
C VAL A 331 -14.67 3.53 -17.87
N LEU A 332 -13.36 3.64 -18.07
CA LEU A 332 -12.79 4.28 -19.27
C LEU A 332 -13.00 3.44 -20.53
N ASP A 333 -12.99 2.12 -20.44
CA ASP A 333 -13.29 1.22 -21.55
C ASP A 333 -14.79 0.99 -21.78
N GLY A 334 -15.65 1.52 -20.90
CA GLY A 334 -17.11 1.42 -20.98
C GLY A 334 -17.70 0.09 -20.50
N THR A 335 -16.90 -0.79 -19.88
CA THR A 335 -17.39 -2.06 -19.30
C THR A 335 -18.11 -1.87 -17.98
N ALA A 336 -17.90 -0.75 -17.28
CA ALA A 336 -18.62 -0.38 -16.06
C ALA A 336 -19.26 1.00 -16.13
N ASP A 337 -20.35 1.18 -15.36
CA ASP A 337 -20.94 2.50 -15.16
C ASP A 337 -20.04 3.36 -14.25
N PRO A 338 -19.90 4.68 -14.51
CA PRO A 338 -19.13 5.60 -13.65
C PRO A 338 -19.52 5.60 -12.16
N VAL A 339 -20.71 5.11 -11.80
CA VAL A 339 -21.15 4.91 -10.41
C VAL A 339 -20.25 3.92 -9.67
N LEU A 340 -19.63 2.95 -10.36
CA LEU A 340 -18.62 2.04 -9.78
C LEU A 340 -17.53 2.80 -9.02
N LEU A 341 -17.11 3.95 -9.52
CA LEU A 341 -16.03 4.75 -8.92
C LEU A 341 -16.39 5.30 -7.51
N ASN A 342 -17.67 5.35 -7.12
CA ASN A 342 -18.06 5.70 -5.75
C ASN A 342 -17.62 4.64 -4.74
N THR A 343 -17.45 3.40 -5.20
CA THR A 343 -17.02 2.29 -4.33
C THR A 343 -15.58 2.42 -3.88
N PHE A 344 -14.75 3.24 -4.54
CA PHE A 344 -13.38 3.52 -4.08
C PHE A 344 -13.38 4.15 -2.69
N HIS A 345 -14.16 5.20 -2.49
CA HIS A 345 -14.31 5.82 -1.17
C HIS A 345 -14.91 4.83 -0.16
N ALA A 346 -16.02 4.18 -0.50
CA ALA A 346 -16.71 3.25 0.40
C ALA A 346 -15.82 2.07 0.86
N GLU A 347 -14.85 1.65 0.05
CA GLU A 347 -13.94 0.55 0.36
C GLU A 347 -12.64 1.03 1.04
N ARG A 348 -12.04 2.13 0.56
CA ARG A 348 -10.70 2.53 0.98
C ARG A 348 -10.65 3.55 2.11
N HIS A 349 -11.70 4.37 2.26
CA HIS A 349 -11.77 5.33 3.35
C HIS A 349 -11.84 4.66 4.74
N PRO A 350 -12.73 3.67 5.00
CA PRO A 350 -12.76 2.98 6.29
C PRO A 350 -11.43 2.28 6.62
N VAL A 351 -10.80 1.65 5.62
CA VAL A 351 -9.49 0.98 5.79
C VAL A 351 -8.38 2.01 6.05
N GLY A 352 -8.38 3.14 5.36
CA GLY A 352 -7.43 4.23 5.58
C GLY A 352 -7.54 4.82 6.99
N ARG A 353 -8.78 5.08 7.48
CA ARG A 353 -9.04 5.52 8.86
C ARG A 353 -8.57 4.51 9.89
N PHE A 354 -8.89 3.24 9.66
CA PHE A 354 -8.46 2.16 10.54
C PHE A 354 -6.93 2.08 10.61
N ALA A 355 -6.24 2.06 9.46
CA ALA A 355 -4.79 2.00 9.41
C ALA A 355 -4.11 3.22 10.06
N ALA A 356 -4.64 4.44 9.84
CA ALA A 356 -4.12 5.66 10.44
C ALA A 356 -4.24 5.62 11.98
N ARG A 357 -5.44 5.25 12.49
CA ARG A 357 -5.68 5.11 13.93
C ARG A 357 -4.80 4.02 14.57
N GLN A 358 -4.68 2.85 13.93
CA GLN A 358 -3.83 1.75 14.41
C GLN A 358 -2.35 2.10 14.40
N SER A 359 -1.93 3.06 13.58
CA SER A 359 -0.55 3.54 13.51
C SER A 359 -0.16 4.51 14.62
N LEU A 360 -1.07 4.90 15.53
CA LEU A 360 -0.76 5.67 16.73
C LEU A 360 -0.09 4.83 17.83
N THR A 361 -0.06 3.52 17.66
CA THR A 361 0.64 2.57 18.54
C THR A 361 1.51 1.63 17.72
N GLY A 362 2.38 0.91 18.38
CA GLY A 362 3.25 -0.08 17.77
C GLY A 362 4.63 -0.09 18.42
N PRO A 363 5.45 -1.10 18.12
CA PRO A 363 6.71 -1.30 18.81
C PRO A 363 7.69 -0.11 18.66
N THR A 364 7.65 0.61 17.55
CA THR A 364 8.52 1.78 17.34
C THR A 364 7.97 3.08 17.91
N ALA A 365 6.70 3.14 18.31
CA ALA A 365 6.12 4.35 18.93
C ALA A 365 6.78 4.67 20.28
N GLY A 366 6.97 3.65 21.13
CA GLY A 366 7.70 3.78 22.39
C GLY A 366 9.18 4.12 22.20
N LEU A 367 9.82 3.56 21.15
CA LEU A 367 11.22 3.86 20.84
C LEU A 367 11.46 5.31 20.42
N LEU A 368 10.45 5.97 19.87
CA LEU A 368 10.50 7.39 19.44
C LEU A 368 9.81 8.34 20.44
N HIS A 369 9.49 7.86 21.64
CA HIS A 369 8.86 8.64 22.71
C HIS A 369 7.53 9.32 22.37
N LEU A 370 6.81 8.84 21.36
CA LEU A 370 5.48 9.35 21.07
C LEU A 370 4.52 9.13 22.26
N GLU A 371 4.77 8.07 23.02
CA GLU A 371 3.96 7.69 24.17
C GLU A 371 3.99 8.70 25.32
N ASP A 372 4.99 9.56 25.38
CA ASP A 372 5.14 10.50 26.51
C ASP A 372 4.12 11.64 26.44
N ASP A 373 3.91 12.26 25.27
CA ASP A 373 3.11 13.47 25.10
C ASP A 373 2.14 13.42 23.90
N GLY A 374 2.09 12.31 23.15
CA GLY A 374 1.27 12.16 21.93
C GLY A 374 -0.07 11.47 22.14
N PRO A 375 -0.95 11.49 21.14
CA PRO A 375 -2.19 10.71 21.15
C PRO A 375 -1.86 9.22 21.14
N ARG A 376 -2.64 8.44 21.89
CA ARG A 376 -2.49 6.99 21.99
C ARG A 376 -3.76 6.28 21.56
N LEU A 377 -3.59 5.12 20.98
CA LEU A 377 -4.69 4.17 20.83
C LEU A 377 -4.87 3.43 22.16
N PRO A 378 -6.09 3.35 22.71
CA PRO A 378 -6.36 2.51 23.87
C PRO A 378 -6.00 1.05 23.58
N PRO A 379 -5.38 0.31 24.53
CA PRO A 379 -4.95 -1.07 24.30
C PRO A 379 -6.09 -2.00 23.87
N GLU A 380 -7.31 -1.76 24.33
CA GLU A 380 -8.50 -2.52 23.97
C GLU A 380 -8.96 -2.29 22.51
N GLU A 381 -8.51 -1.21 21.89
CA GLU A 381 -8.78 -0.88 20.49
C GLU A 381 -7.66 -1.37 19.55
N GLU A 382 -6.54 -1.86 20.11
CA GLU A 382 -5.43 -2.33 19.29
C GLU A 382 -5.79 -3.62 18.57
N ALA A 383 -5.79 -3.54 17.24
CA ALA A 383 -6.09 -4.67 16.38
C ALA A 383 -4.85 -5.51 16.08
N SER A 384 -5.07 -6.78 15.78
CA SER A 384 -4.01 -7.69 15.35
C SER A 384 -3.38 -7.25 14.03
N MET A 385 -2.14 -7.67 13.77
CA MET A 385 -1.49 -7.44 12.47
C MET A 385 -2.26 -8.10 11.32
N PHE A 386 -2.93 -9.23 11.55
CA PHE A 386 -3.85 -9.83 10.57
C PHE A 386 -4.93 -8.83 10.14
N SER A 387 -5.64 -8.22 11.11
CA SER A 387 -6.69 -7.23 10.82
C SER A 387 -6.15 -6.02 10.06
N LEU A 388 -4.96 -5.56 10.42
CA LEU A 388 -4.33 -4.40 9.79
C LEU A 388 -3.89 -4.67 8.35
N LEU A 389 -3.30 -5.83 8.09
CA LEU A 389 -2.69 -6.14 6.81
C LEU A 389 -3.70 -6.67 5.78
N VAL A 390 -4.67 -7.48 6.19
CA VAL A 390 -5.55 -8.20 5.26
C VAL A 390 -6.92 -8.59 5.82
N GLY A 391 -7.10 -8.54 7.15
CA GLY A 391 -8.31 -9.02 7.83
C GLY A 391 -9.47 -8.02 7.79
N TYR A 392 -9.58 -7.20 6.76
CA TYR A 392 -10.69 -6.28 6.54
C TYR A 392 -11.57 -6.74 5.38
N GLN A 393 -12.83 -6.32 5.40
CA GLN A 393 -13.85 -6.68 4.43
C GLN A 393 -14.46 -5.42 3.82
N TYR A 394 -14.44 -5.32 2.50
CA TYR A 394 -15.13 -4.26 1.77
C TYR A 394 -16.65 -4.44 1.84
N ARG A 395 -17.35 -3.33 2.07
CA ARG A 395 -18.80 -3.22 2.12
C ARG A 395 -19.24 -2.13 1.16
N SER A 396 -19.45 -2.49 -0.10
CA SER A 396 -19.79 -1.54 -1.15
C SER A 396 -20.74 -2.17 -2.17
N ALA A 397 -21.24 -1.37 -3.11
CA ALA A 397 -22.04 -1.86 -4.24
C ALA A 397 -21.23 -2.78 -5.19
N ALA A 398 -19.89 -2.75 -5.16
CA ALA A 398 -19.03 -3.65 -5.94
C ALA A 398 -18.77 -4.99 -5.20
N VAL A 399 -19.57 -5.31 -4.19
CA VAL A 399 -19.52 -6.58 -3.44
C VAL A 399 -20.94 -7.11 -3.26
N VAL A 400 -21.23 -8.26 -3.83
CA VAL A 400 -22.55 -8.92 -3.75
C VAL A 400 -22.53 -9.92 -2.59
N ALA A 401 -22.90 -9.45 -1.41
CA ALA A 401 -22.76 -10.22 -0.17
C ALA A 401 -24.09 -10.63 0.50
N GLY A 402 -25.22 -10.12 0.05
CA GLY A 402 -26.52 -10.36 0.72
C GLY A 402 -26.57 -9.88 2.19
N GLN A 403 -25.58 -9.13 2.65
CA GLN A 403 -25.48 -8.63 4.01
C GLN A 403 -25.97 -7.18 4.10
N PRO A 404 -26.55 -6.77 5.23
CA PRO A 404 -26.98 -5.37 5.41
C PRO A 404 -25.77 -4.43 5.36
N ALA A 405 -26.04 -3.18 4.98
CA ALA A 405 -25.05 -2.11 5.07
C ALA A 405 -24.50 -2.00 6.52
N PRO A 406 -23.21 -1.65 6.69
CA PRO A 406 -22.65 -1.46 8.02
C PRO A 406 -23.38 -0.32 8.76
N ALA A 407 -23.50 -0.45 10.09
CA ALA A 407 -24.13 0.58 10.92
C ALA A 407 -23.33 1.91 10.89
N ASP A 408 -22.00 1.81 10.79
CA ASP A 408 -21.09 2.94 10.56
C ASP A 408 -20.35 2.68 9.24
N PRO A 409 -20.67 3.43 8.17
CA PRO A 409 -20.01 3.27 6.86
C PRO A 409 -18.52 3.67 6.88
N ASP A 410 -18.11 4.45 7.86
CA ASP A 410 -16.73 4.91 8.03
C ASP A 410 -15.87 3.97 8.88
N ALA A 411 -16.47 2.95 9.49
CA ALA A 411 -15.74 1.95 10.26
C ALA A 411 -15.32 0.77 9.37
N ALA A 412 -14.07 0.34 9.50
CA ALA A 412 -13.60 -0.87 8.83
C ALA A 412 -14.34 -2.11 9.36
N SER A 413 -14.94 -2.89 8.46
CA SER A 413 -15.46 -4.21 8.79
C SER A 413 -14.29 -5.20 8.87
N LEU A 414 -14.12 -5.88 10.00
CA LEU A 414 -13.03 -6.83 10.21
C LEU A 414 -13.55 -8.27 10.18
N VAL A 415 -12.69 -9.20 9.77
CA VAL A 415 -12.94 -10.64 9.79
C VAL A 415 -11.86 -11.34 10.61
N GLU A 416 -12.21 -12.51 11.18
CA GLU A 416 -11.27 -13.32 11.96
C GLU A 416 -10.39 -14.23 11.09
N ALA A 417 -10.82 -14.52 9.86
CA ALA A 417 -10.09 -15.34 8.91
C ALA A 417 -10.56 -15.10 7.49
N LEU A 418 -9.70 -15.35 6.51
CA LEU A 418 -10.02 -15.31 5.09
C LEU A 418 -10.61 -16.67 4.67
N ARG A 419 -11.91 -16.69 4.40
CA ARG A 419 -12.68 -17.89 4.00
C ARG A 419 -13.34 -17.74 2.62
N GLY A 420 -12.90 -16.74 1.83
CA GLY A 420 -13.57 -16.41 0.57
C GLY A 420 -14.91 -15.71 0.76
N GLN A 421 -15.11 -14.99 1.87
CA GLN A 421 -16.29 -14.16 2.08
C GLN A 421 -16.29 -13.02 1.06
N PRO A 422 -17.43 -12.63 0.47
CA PRO A 422 -17.50 -11.46 -0.37
C PRO A 422 -16.97 -10.22 0.35
N GLY A 423 -16.14 -9.45 -0.36
CA GLY A 423 -15.48 -8.27 0.17
C GLY A 423 -14.15 -8.52 0.87
N THR A 424 -13.69 -9.77 1.02
CA THR A 424 -12.35 -10.09 1.54
C THR A 424 -11.37 -10.43 0.44
N ARG A 425 -10.08 -10.31 0.68
CA ARG A 425 -9.04 -10.84 -0.19
C ARG A 425 -9.21 -12.36 -0.28
N VAL A 426 -9.12 -12.93 -1.49
CA VAL A 426 -9.24 -14.37 -1.72
C VAL A 426 -8.22 -15.16 -0.89
N PRO A 427 -8.57 -16.32 -0.29
CA PRO A 427 -7.63 -17.10 0.49
C PRO A 427 -6.45 -17.59 -0.33
N HIS A 428 -5.26 -17.58 0.26
CA HIS A 428 -4.08 -18.26 -0.26
C HIS A 428 -4.15 -19.76 0.06
N ALA A 429 -3.79 -20.58 -0.91
CA ALA A 429 -3.45 -21.98 -0.73
C ALA A 429 -2.40 -22.37 -1.78
N TRP A 430 -1.55 -23.34 -1.45
CA TRP A 430 -0.64 -23.92 -2.43
C TRP A 430 -1.38 -24.94 -3.27
N VAL A 431 -1.32 -24.76 -4.59
CA VAL A 431 -1.88 -25.67 -5.58
C VAL A 431 -0.82 -26.08 -6.59
N GLN A 432 -1.09 -27.13 -7.39
CA GLN A 432 -0.21 -27.53 -8.48
C GLN A 432 -0.88 -27.30 -9.83
N ARG A 433 -0.17 -26.67 -10.74
CA ARG A 433 -0.57 -26.48 -12.14
C ARG A 433 0.61 -26.79 -13.05
N ASP A 434 0.40 -27.60 -14.08
CA ASP A 434 1.45 -28.03 -15.03
C ASP A 434 2.70 -28.61 -14.34
N GLY A 435 2.50 -29.33 -13.22
CA GLY A 435 3.57 -29.92 -12.41
C GLY A 435 4.35 -28.95 -11.53
N ARG A 436 3.99 -27.65 -11.50
CA ARG A 436 4.62 -26.61 -10.67
C ARG A 436 3.70 -26.25 -9.50
N GLN A 437 4.32 -26.03 -8.34
CA GLN A 437 3.63 -25.46 -7.19
C GLN A 437 3.47 -23.95 -7.38
N MET A 438 2.27 -23.44 -7.10
CA MET A 438 1.96 -22.02 -7.18
C MET A 438 0.89 -21.66 -6.13
N SER A 439 0.76 -20.38 -5.85
CA SER A 439 -0.32 -19.86 -5.01
C SER A 439 -1.63 -19.79 -5.79
N THR A 440 -2.76 -19.94 -5.10
CA THR A 440 -4.07 -19.56 -5.66
C THR A 440 -4.14 -18.10 -6.08
N LEU A 441 -3.30 -17.23 -5.51
CA LEU A 441 -3.17 -15.83 -5.92
C LEU A 441 -2.50 -15.67 -7.28
N ASP A 442 -1.63 -16.61 -7.68
CA ASP A 442 -0.99 -16.61 -9.01
C ASP A 442 -1.95 -17.00 -10.14
N LEU A 443 -3.15 -17.50 -9.80
CA LEU A 443 -4.23 -17.74 -10.75
C LEU A 443 -4.99 -16.46 -11.13
N LEU A 444 -4.82 -15.39 -10.35
CA LEU A 444 -5.51 -14.12 -10.55
C LEU A 444 -4.75 -13.27 -11.57
N GLY A 445 -5.48 -12.49 -12.34
CA GLY A 445 -4.93 -11.61 -13.36
C GLY A 445 -5.48 -10.19 -13.27
N HIS A 446 -5.50 -9.52 -14.41
CA HIS A 446 -6.12 -8.19 -14.57
C HIS A 446 -7.62 -8.27 -14.91
N ASP A 447 -8.13 -9.49 -15.19
CA ASP A 447 -9.54 -9.76 -15.48
C ASP A 447 -10.27 -10.31 -14.25
N PHE A 448 -11.59 -10.33 -14.31
CA PHE A 448 -12.37 -11.11 -13.35
C PHE A 448 -11.99 -12.58 -13.41
N THR A 449 -11.82 -13.20 -12.26
CA THR A 449 -11.46 -14.61 -12.17
C THR A 449 -12.53 -15.38 -11.41
N LEU A 450 -13.02 -16.48 -12.01
CA LEU A 450 -13.94 -17.39 -11.35
C LEU A 450 -13.17 -18.62 -10.87
N LEU A 451 -12.96 -18.70 -9.54
CA LEU A 451 -12.35 -19.86 -8.90
C LEU A 451 -13.46 -20.83 -8.50
N THR A 452 -13.48 -22.02 -9.10
CA THR A 452 -14.50 -23.05 -8.83
C THR A 452 -13.91 -24.20 -8.04
N ALA A 453 -14.74 -24.87 -7.27
CA ALA A 453 -14.36 -26.10 -6.60
C ALA A 453 -14.34 -27.31 -7.57
N GLU A 454 -14.28 -28.55 -7.03
CA GLU A 454 -14.02 -29.78 -7.77
C GLU A 454 -15.00 -30.06 -8.93
N ASP A 455 -16.29 -29.71 -8.77
CA ASP A 455 -17.35 -29.92 -9.79
C ASP A 455 -17.61 -28.66 -10.62
N GLY A 456 -16.56 -27.97 -11.06
CA GLY A 456 -16.60 -26.65 -11.68
C GLY A 456 -17.07 -26.58 -13.15
N ALA A 457 -17.27 -27.71 -13.83
CA ALA A 457 -17.59 -27.74 -15.26
C ALA A 457 -18.83 -26.91 -15.67
N PRO A 458 -19.95 -26.86 -14.93
CA PRO A 458 -21.09 -26.00 -15.26
C PRO A 458 -20.74 -24.51 -15.21
N TRP A 459 -19.81 -24.12 -14.34
CA TRP A 459 -19.36 -22.74 -14.21
C TRP A 459 -18.57 -22.22 -15.41
N ALA A 460 -17.82 -23.10 -16.10
CA ALA A 460 -17.09 -22.73 -17.31
C ALA A 460 -18.04 -22.30 -18.44
N GLN A 461 -19.17 -22.98 -18.58
CA GLN A 461 -20.21 -22.60 -19.54
C GLN A 461 -20.91 -21.30 -19.13
N ALA A 462 -21.27 -21.18 -17.85
CA ALA A 462 -21.88 -19.99 -17.30
C ALA A 462 -20.98 -18.74 -17.45
N ALA A 463 -19.68 -18.87 -17.19
CA ALA A 463 -18.72 -17.79 -17.37
C ALA A 463 -18.57 -17.36 -18.83
N THR A 464 -18.54 -18.33 -19.77
CA THR A 464 -18.50 -18.05 -21.21
C THR A 464 -19.73 -17.26 -21.66
N ALA A 465 -20.92 -17.69 -21.24
CA ALA A 465 -22.17 -17.02 -21.59
C ALA A 465 -22.28 -15.62 -20.95
N ALA A 466 -21.94 -15.48 -19.66
CA ALA A 466 -21.94 -14.20 -18.95
C ALA A 466 -20.93 -13.22 -19.56
N SER A 467 -19.70 -13.68 -19.87
CA SER A 467 -18.67 -12.90 -20.55
C SER A 467 -19.15 -12.38 -21.91
N ALA A 468 -19.74 -13.23 -22.73
CA ALA A 468 -20.29 -12.83 -24.04
C ALA A 468 -21.44 -11.84 -23.92
N ALA A 469 -22.33 -12.03 -22.94
CA ALA A 469 -23.50 -11.15 -22.72
C ALA A 469 -23.11 -9.75 -22.23
N LEU A 470 -22.05 -9.66 -21.39
CA LEU A 470 -21.65 -8.40 -20.77
C LEU A 470 -20.44 -7.74 -21.45
N GLY A 471 -19.73 -8.45 -22.35
CA GLY A 471 -18.51 -7.97 -22.97
C GLY A 471 -17.34 -7.84 -21.97
N VAL A 472 -17.36 -8.62 -20.89
CA VAL A 472 -16.35 -8.57 -19.81
C VAL A 472 -15.63 -9.92 -19.74
N PRO A 473 -14.30 -9.98 -19.88
CA PRO A 473 -13.56 -11.22 -19.75
C PRO A 473 -13.70 -11.84 -18.35
N ILE A 474 -13.89 -13.16 -18.31
CA ILE A 474 -13.88 -13.95 -17.08
C ILE A 474 -12.94 -15.13 -17.29
N VAL A 475 -11.85 -15.17 -16.55
CA VAL A 475 -10.94 -16.32 -16.51
C VAL A 475 -11.50 -17.34 -15.52
N VAL A 476 -11.52 -18.62 -15.88
CA VAL A 476 -12.05 -19.69 -15.01
C VAL A 476 -10.94 -20.65 -14.63
N HIS A 477 -10.80 -20.92 -13.35
CA HIS A 477 -9.92 -21.96 -12.82
C HIS A 477 -10.71 -22.92 -11.93
N GLN A 478 -10.59 -24.20 -12.22
CA GLN A 478 -11.13 -25.26 -11.40
C GLN A 478 -10.06 -25.77 -10.44
N ILE A 479 -10.31 -25.61 -9.13
CA ILE A 479 -9.40 -26.01 -8.05
C ILE A 479 -9.93 -27.29 -7.41
N GLY A 480 -9.20 -28.39 -7.55
CA GLY A 480 -9.59 -29.69 -7.02
C GLY A 480 -8.75 -30.80 -7.64
N ARG A 481 -9.04 -32.06 -7.34
CA ARG A 481 -8.24 -33.21 -7.82
C ARG A 481 -8.28 -33.39 -9.33
N GLY A 482 -9.36 -33.00 -9.98
CA GLY A 482 -9.56 -33.09 -11.42
C GLY A 482 -9.47 -31.76 -12.15
N GLY A 483 -9.13 -30.67 -11.46
CA GLY A 483 -9.07 -29.33 -12.02
C GLY A 483 -7.74 -29.01 -12.73
N ASP A 484 -7.69 -27.84 -13.34
CA ASP A 484 -6.47 -27.25 -13.90
C ASP A 484 -5.48 -26.79 -12.82
N ALA A 485 -5.97 -26.55 -11.60
CA ALA A 485 -5.18 -26.32 -10.41
C ALA A 485 -5.49 -27.40 -9.35
N VAL A 486 -4.50 -28.24 -9.04
CA VAL A 486 -4.69 -29.41 -8.17
C VAL A 486 -4.44 -29.06 -6.71
N ASP A 487 -5.49 -29.11 -5.89
CA ASP A 487 -5.44 -28.99 -4.43
C ASP A 487 -5.18 -30.37 -3.80
N ARG A 488 -3.89 -30.75 -3.68
CA ARG A 488 -3.50 -32.09 -3.20
C ARG A 488 -3.87 -32.34 -1.76
N ASP A 489 -3.66 -31.33 -0.92
CA ASP A 489 -3.77 -31.45 0.52
C ASP A 489 -5.14 -31.01 1.04
N GLY A 490 -6.03 -30.53 0.13
CA GLY A 490 -7.34 -30.01 0.48
C GLY A 490 -7.28 -28.64 1.19
N ALA A 491 -6.15 -27.93 1.08
CA ALA A 491 -5.94 -26.66 1.79
C ALA A 491 -6.89 -25.57 1.29
N TRP A 492 -7.11 -25.48 -0.02
CA TRP A 492 -8.09 -24.57 -0.61
C TRP A 492 -9.52 -24.89 -0.18
N ALA A 493 -9.90 -26.18 -0.29
CA ALA A 493 -11.23 -26.62 0.11
C ALA A 493 -11.48 -26.34 1.60
N GLN A 494 -10.48 -26.58 2.45
CA GLN A 494 -10.57 -26.29 3.89
C GLN A 494 -10.64 -24.78 4.16
N ALA A 495 -9.82 -23.98 3.49
CA ALA A 495 -9.80 -22.53 3.69
C ALA A 495 -11.12 -21.88 3.29
N THR A 496 -11.70 -22.28 2.14
CA THR A 496 -12.92 -21.67 1.62
C THR A 496 -14.19 -22.28 2.19
N GLY A 497 -14.18 -23.57 2.54
CA GLY A 497 -15.38 -24.33 2.93
C GLY A 497 -16.43 -24.42 1.83
N LEU A 498 -16.06 -24.23 0.56
CA LEU A 498 -16.96 -24.39 -0.58
C LEU A 498 -17.37 -25.86 -0.72
N SER A 499 -18.63 -26.09 -1.10
CA SER A 499 -19.03 -27.42 -1.57
C SER A 499 -18.39 -27.74 -2.94
N PRO A 500 -18.37 -28.98 -3.41
CA PRO A 500 -17.75 -29.33 -4.69
C PRO A 500 -18.25 -28.52 -5.89
N GLY A 501 -19.50 -28.07 -5.87
CA GLY A 501 -20.08 -27.20 -6.91
C GLY A 501 -20.02 -25.69 -6.60
N GLY A 502 -19.30 -25.27 -5.56
CA GLY A 502 -19.20 -23.86 -5.19
C GLY A 502 -18.23 -23.07 -6.06
N ALA A 503 -18.34 -21.73 -6.00
CA ALA A 503 -17.49 -20.82 -6.76
C ALA A 503 -17.29 -19.47 -6.07
N LEU A 504 -16.16 -18.81 -6.36
CA LEU A 504 -15.84 -17.43 -5.98
C LEU A 504 -15.59 -16.61 -7.25
N LEU A 505 -16.33 -15.53 -7.43
CA LEU A 505 -16.01 -14.51 -8.43
C LEU A 505 -15.07 -13.49 -7.79
N VAL A 506 -13.84 -13.46 -8.26
CA VAL A 506 -12.77 -12.57 -7.76
C VAL A 506 -12.64 -11.38 -8.70
N ARG A 507 -12.57 -10.20 -8.12
CA ARG A 507 -12.37 -8.92 -8.81
C ARG A 507 -10.88 -8.77 -9.22
N PRO A 508 -10.57 -7.85 -10.17
CA PRO A 508 -9.20 -7.60 -10.60
C PRO A 508 -8.25 -7.08 -9.50
N ASP A 509 -8.78 -6.69 -8.33
CA ASP A 509 -8.00 -6.29 -7.15
C ASP A 509 -7.83 -7.41 -6.09
N ASP A 510 -8.05 -8.68 -6.50
CA ASP A 510 -7.92 -9.91 -5.69
C ASP A 510 -8.96 -10.04 -4.55
N PHE A 511 -9.99 -9.20 -4.56
CA PHE A 511 -11.08 -9.32 -3.59
C PHE A 511 -12.25 -10.13 -4.16
N VAL A 512 -12.84 -10.95 -3.30
CA VAL A 512 -14.03 -11.73 -3.67
C VAL A 512 -15.21 -10.76 -3.85
N GLY A 513 -15.69 -10.63 -5.08
CA GLY A 513 -16.85 -9.81 -5.41
C GLY A 513 -18.18 -10.52 -5.14
N TRP A 514 -18.20 -11.85 -5.30
CA TRP A 514 -19.38 -12.68 -5.09
C TRP A 514 -18.98 -14.13 -4.77
N ARG A 515 -19.88 -14.85 -4.08
CA ARG A 515 -19.69 -16.25 -3.68
C ARG A 515 -20.96 -17.07 -3.89
N ALA A 516 -20.81 -18.25 -4.44
CA ALA A 516 -21.81 -19.33 -4.41
C ALA A 516 -21.27 -20.49 -3.59
N ASP A 517 -21.92 -20.84 -2.50
CA ASP A 517 -21.50 -21.96 -1.64
C ASP A 517 -21.66 -23.32 -2.32
N GLN A 518 -22.60 -23.43 -3.26
CA GLN A 518 -22.93 -24.61 -4.04
C GLN A 518 -23.40 -24.21 -5.43
N LEU A 519 -23.46 -25.17 -6.35
CA LEU A 519 -23.98 -24.93 -7.71
C LEU A 519 -25.46 -24.53 -7.66
N PRO A 520 -25.85 -23.34 -8.12
CA PRO A 520 -27.24 -22.93 -8.17
C PRO A 520 -27.97 -23.59 -9.34
N ALA A 521 -29.31 -23.46 -9.38
CA ALA A 521 -30.14 -24.00 -10.46
C ALA A 521 -29.84 -23.35 -11.82
N ASP A 522 -29.47 -22.08 -11.82
CA ASP A 522 -29.09 -21.31 -13.03
C ASP A 522 -27.79 -20.53 -12.77
N PRO A 523 -26.64 -21.20 -12.92
CA PRO A 523 -25.35 -20.56 -12.64
C PRO A 523 -25.01 -19.41 -13.61
N GLU A 524 -25.53 -19.43 -14.84
CA GLU A 524 -25.35 -18.32 -15.80
C GLU A 524 -26.07 -17.07 -15.33
N HIS A 525 -27.34 -17.19 -14.96
CA HIS A 525 -28.13 -16.07 -14.45
C HIS A 525 -27.49 -15.44 -13.23
N ASP A 526 -27.10 -16.25 -12.24
CA ASP A 526 -26.54 -15.77 -10.96
C ASP A 526 -25.18 -15.09 -11.17
N LEU A 527 -24.31 -15.67 -11.99
CA LEU A 527 -23.00 -15.07 -12.31
C LEU A 527 -23.15 -13.75 -13.08
N ARG A 528 -24.03 -13.72 -14.09
CA ARG A 528 -24.31 -12.51 -14.87
C ARG A 528 -24.89 -11.42 -13.98
N HIS A 529 -25.83 -11.76 -13.10
CA HIS A 529 -26.41 -10.81 -12.14
C HIS A 529 -25.36 -10.26 -11.19
N ALA A 530 -24.51 -11.12 -10.63
CA ALA A 530 -23.43 -10.71 -9.74
C ALA A 530 -22.44 -9.76 -10.43
N LEU A 531 -22.00 -10.11 -11.66
CA LEU A 531 -21.05 -9.30 -12.42
C LEU A 531 -21.67 -7.96 -12.84
N SER A 532 -22.95 -7.94 -13.27
CA SER A 532 -23.67 -6.70 -13.58
C SER A 532 -23.76 -5.78 -12.36
N ALA A 533 -24.07 -6.31 -11.18
CA ALA A 533 -24.13 -5.55 -9.94
C ALA A 533 -22.77 -4.96 -9.56
N ILE A 534 -21.67 -5.77 -9.64
CA ILE A 534 -20.31 -5.30 -9.35
C ILE A 534 -19.90 -4.15 -10.27
N LEU A 535 -20.25 -4.22 -11.55
CA LEU A 535 -19.94 -3.21 -12.57
C LEU A 535 -20.95 -2.02 -12.59
N ALA A 536 -21.90 -2.01 -11.65
CA ALA A 536 -22.99 -1.02 -11.57
C ALA A 536 -23.83 -0.92 -12.87
N ARG A 537 -23.96 -2.03 -13.63
CA ARG A 537 -24.77 -2.14 -14.85
C ARG A 537 -26.14 -2.73 -14.49
N HIS A 538 -27.21 -1.97 -14.73
CA HIS A 538 -28.60 -2.33 -14.44
C HIS A 538 -29.36 -2.76 -15.69
#